data_ef5186bdcf8165a068e4369a355f7832
#
_entry.id   ef5186bdcf8165a068e4369a355f7832
#
_cell.length_a   1.000
_cell.length_b   1.000
_cell.length_c   1.000
_cell.angle_alpha   90.00
_cell.angle_beta   90.00
_cell.angle_gamma   90.00
#
_symmetry.space_group_name_H-M   'P 1'
#
loop_
_entity.id
_entity.type
_entity.pdbx_description
1 polymer ?
#
loop_
_entity_poly.entity_id
_entity_poly.type
_entity_poly.pdbx_seq_one_letter_code
_entity_poly.pdbx_strand_id
1 'polypeptide(L)'
;MQNFSEKKFEFLCKQCDEILLEKKNNIFRQGNHILHVVREHPIFISRYAPIFKYKNHKFYFFLFKRFAANIIKLFLKNFYVIISFPIRAKDKKLNKKISSIFFSHLLRDSFIKNDEDFYFKSLPDKFSKERSNSIIFYINNTSYSSKVLNKKFNLYSKKWYALPKFLSVQKEIKISFGLLKDGFKIFKDSLNLRGERKKIRELAAIESLSLNSHFSIRMFYFTKKIMDQIEPEYIFTTYEGHSWERLVYAAAKFKNKNVKNIGYQHALIFSKQHALRRSLADQFNPDFILTSGRVGKSILEKSKILSKERIINFGSPRTDVNIIEKNSFQPNKDSVLFLPEGDYKECELMIDLAFELSAHHKTMNYIVRFHPLISVGKLEERYKKSLLLNENVRFSISTLEKDLDESNYVIYRGTTTVIKAIEHGLYPIYFSLRNEMSINPLHDIDIDIIFNNLDFSKIILKNEKIKKSKLKKIQKHATGFFSPLNYREALKIKTIQ
;
A
#
# COMPACT_ATOMS: atom_id res chain seq x y z
N MET A 1 -7.15 18.08 -2.93
CA MET A 1 -8.00 16.97 -3.45
C MET A 1 -9.48 17.28 -3.52
N GLN A 2 -9.86 18.49 -3.17
CA GLN A 2 -11.22 18.99 -3.34
C GLN A 2 -11.76 18.61 -4.72
N ASN A 3 -12.86 17.86 -4.77
CA ASN A 3 -13.65 17.47 -5.95
C ASN A 3 -13.32 16.12 -6.65
N PHE A 4 -12.70 15.15 -6.01
CA PHE A 4 -12.66 13.79 -6.53
C PHE A 4 -13.80 12.96 -5.89
N SER A 5 -14.95 12.91 -6.58
CA SER A 5 -16.15 12.23 -6.08
C SER A 5 -16.05 10.71 -6.27
N GLU A 6 -16.86 9.97 -5.51
CA GLU A 6 -16.98 8.52 -5.62
C GLU A 6 -17.37 8.08 -7.05
N LYS A 7 -18.31 8.77 -7.69
CA LYS A 7 -18.69 8.51 -9.10
C LYS A 7 -17.51 8.62 -10.07
N LYS A 8 -16.63 9.62 -9.88
CA LYS A 8 -15.41 9.76 -10.69
C LYS A 8 -14.43 8.63 -10.46
N PHE A 9 -14.30 8.17 -9.21
CA PHE A 9 -13.44 7.04 -8.86
C PHE A 9 -13.95 5.74 -9.49
N GLU A 10 -15.22 5.44 -9.39
CA GLU A 10 -15.85 4.26 -9.99
C GLU A 10 -15.73 4.27 -11.53
N PHE A 11 -15.97 5.43 -12.15
CA PHE A 11 -15.76 5.61 -13.59
C PHE A 11 -14.30 5.35 -13.98
N LEU A 12 -13.33 5.90 -13.23
CA LEU A 12 -11.91 5.68 -13.45
C LEU A 12 -11.55 4.18 -13.37
N CYS A 13 -11.99 3.50 -12.33
CA CYS A 13 -11.76 2.08 -12.12
C CYS A 13 -12.30 1.27 -13.31
N LYS A 14 -13.54 1.52 -13.69
CA LYS A 14 -14.18 0.85 -14.85
C LYS A 14 -13.39 1.06 -16.13
N GLN A 15 -12.98 2.29 -16.45
CA GLN A 15 -12.22 2.59 -17.67
C GLN A 15 -10.83 1.95 -17.65
N CYS A 16 -10.14 1.93 -16.51
CA CYS A 16 -8.85 1.26 -16.38
C CYS A 16 -8.97 -0.26 -16.57
N ASP A 17 -10.01 -0.87 -16.01
CA ASP A 17 -10.27 -2.30 -16.17
C ASP A 17 -10.62 -2.67 -17.62
N GLU A 18 -11.44 -1.86 -18.31
CA GLU A 18 -11.71 -2.05 -19.74
C GLU A 18 -10.41 -2.08 -20.56
N ILE A 19 -9.48 -1.14 -20.31
CA ILE A 19 -8.19 -1.11 -21.00
C ILE A 19 -7.33 -2.34 -20.70
N LEU A 20 -7.32 -2.82 -19.47
CA LEU A 20 -6.60 -4.04 -19.09
C LEU A 20 -7.18 -5.29 -19.76
N LEU A 21 -8.51 -5.39 -19.81
CA LEU A 21 -9.23 -6.57 -20.34
C LEU A 21 -9.22 -6.64 -21.86
N GLU A 22 -9.11 -5.52 -22.58
CA GLU A 22 -8.97 -5.49 -24.05
C GLU A 22 -7.78 -6.34 -24.53
N LYS A 23 -6.72 -6.41 -23.76
CA LYS A 23 -5.52 -7.20 -24.05
C LYS A 23 -5.14 -8.04 -22.83
N LYS A 24 -6.09 -8.85 -22.34
CA LYS A 24 -6.02 -9.60 -21.09
C LYS A 24 -4.75 -10.44 -20.89
N ASN A 25 -4.12 -10.91 -21.96
CA ASN A 25 -2.91 -11.75 -21.90
C ASN A 25 -1.61 -10.98 -22.20
N ASN A 26 -1.69 -9.66 -22.48
CA ASN A 26 -0.52 -8.86 -22.81
C ASN A 26 0.20 -8.39 -21.53
N ILE A 27 1.38 -8.93 -21.26
CA ILE A 27 2.18 -8.60 -20.08
C ILE A 27 2.53 -7.11 -19.99
N PHE A 28 2.75 -6.42 -21.12
CA PHE A 28 3.06 -4.98 -21.12
C PHE A 28 1.84 -4.15 -20.75
N ARG A 29 0.62 -4.54 -21.21
CA ARG A 29 -0.65 -3.92 -20.81
C ARG A 29 -0.89 -4.14 -19.31
N GLN A 30 -0.74 -5.37 -18.85
CA GLN A 30 -0.91 -5.72 -17.44
C GLN A 30 0.20 -5.14 -16.53
N GLY A 31 1.37 -4.82 -17.09
CA GLY A 31 2.46 -4.13 -16.38
C GLY A 31 2.29 -2.63 -16.26
N ASN A 32 1.33 -2.02 -16.96
CA ASN A 32 1.08 -0.59 -16.88
C ASN A 32 0.47 -0.23 -15.52
N HIS A 33 1.30 0.29 -14.62
CA HIS A 33 0.96 0.47 -13.21
C HIS A 33 -0.21 1.43 -12.97
N ILE A 34 -0.41 2.45 -13.86
CA ILE A 34 -1.50 3.42 -13.69
C ILE A 34 -2.88 2.79 -13.94
N LEU A 35 -2.95 1.70 -14.71
CA LEU A 35 -4.21 0.99 -14.94
C LEU A 35 -4.65 0.18 -13.72
N HIS A 36 -3.76 -0.05 -12.76
CA HIS A 36 -4.10 -0.70 -11.50
C HIS A 36 -4.45 0.35 -10.45
N VAL A 37 -5.71 0.80 -10.49
CA VAL A 37 -6.24 1.73 -9.47
C VAL A 37 -6.33 0.99 -8.15
N VAL A 38 -5.34 1.20 -7.27
CA VAL A 38 -5.20 0.39 -6.05
C VAL A 38 -6.31 0.72 -5.07
N ARG A 39 -6.41 1.98 -4.64
CA ARG A 39 -7.39 2.43 -3.65
C ARG A 39 -7.63 3.95 -3.72
N GLU A 40 -8.65 4.40 -3.01
CA GLU A 40 -9.11 5.79 -2.93
C GLU A 40 -8.15 6.75 -2.19
N HIS A 41 -7.06 6.26 -1.67
CA HIS A 41 -6.14 7.06 -0.87
C HIS A 41 -5.51 8.22 -1.67
N PRO A 42 -5.34 9.41 -1.07
CA PRO A 42 -4.81 10.63 -1.71
C PRO A 42 -3.54 10.42 -2.54
N ILE A 43 -2.58 9.67 -2.02
CA ILE A 43 -1.32 9.36 -2.71
C ILE A 43 -1.56 8.66 -4.07
N PHE A 44 -2.60 7.83 -4.16
CA PHE A 44 -2.94 7.13 -5.41
C PHE A 44 -3.80 8.00 -6.33
N ILE A 45 -4.82 8.67 -5.77
CA ILE A 45 -5.80 9.46 -6.56
C ILE A 45 -5.16 10.71 -7.16
N SER A 46 -4.18 11.32 -6.51
CA SER A 46 -3.50 12.53 -7.01
C SER A 46 -2.96 12.36 -8.43
N ARG A 47 -2.61 11.15 -8.84
CA ARG A 47 -2.12 10.83 -10.19
C ARG A 47 -3.20 11.00 -11.26
N TYR A 48 -4.46 10.80 -10.91
CA TYR A 48 -5.61 10.86 -11.83
C TYR A 48 -6.38 12.17 -11.73
N ALA A 49 -6.16 12.95 -10.68
CA ALA A 49 -6.86 14.22 -10.48
C ALA A 49 -6.80 15.16 -11.70
N PRO A 50 -5.69 15.27 -12.46
CA PRO A 50 -5.60 16.09 -13.66
C PRO A 50 -6.63 15.75 -14.74
N ILE A 51 -7.05 14.47 -14.86
CA ILE A 51 -8.07 14.01 -15.83
C ILE A 51 -9.37 14.78 -15.64
N PHE A 52 -9.80 14.92 -14.38
CA PHE A 52 -11.11 15.47 -14.02
C PHE A 52 -11.07 16.97 -13.69
N LYS A 53 -9.89 17.50 -13.33
CA LYS A 53 -9.71 18.88 -12.88
C LYS A 53 -9.36 19.84 -14.01
N TYR A 54 -8.58 19.37 -14.99
CA TYR A 54 -7.99 20.27 -15.99
C TYR A 54 -8.84 20.36 -17.25
N LYS A 55 -9.05 21.60 -17.75
CA LYS A 55 -9.50 21.84 -19.12
C LYS A 55 -8.47 21.28 -20.11
N ASN A 56 -8.85 21.06 -21.37
CA ASN A 56 -8.02 20.35 -22.33
C ASN A 56 -6.59 20.91 -22.46
N HIS A 57 -6.41 22.24 -22.63
CA HIS A 57 -5.08 22.84 -22.76
C HIS A 57 -4.16 22.58 -21.55
N LYS A 58 -4.69 22.70 -20.32
CA LYS A 58 -3.94 22.41 -19.08
C LYS A 58 -3.65 20.91 -18.93
N PHE A 59 -4.58 20.06 -19.38
CA PHE A 59 -4.39 18.63 -19.36
C PHE A 59 -3.29 18.20 -20.34
N TYR A 60 -3.30 18.70 -21.58
CA TYR A 60 -2.26 18.34 -22.56
C TYR A 60 -0.89 18.88 -22.18
N PHE A 61 -0.82 20.06 -21.55
CA PHE A 61 0.44 20.56 -20.98
C PHE A 61 0.96 19.67 -19.84
N PHE A 62 0.06 19.19 -18.98
CA PHE A 62 0.42 18.21 -17.95
C PHE A 62 0.93 16.91 -18.57
N LEU A 63 0.23 16.38 -19.60
CA LEU A 63 0.66 15.16 -20.31
C LEU A 63 2.03 15.33 -20.96
N PHE A 64 2.27 16.46 -21.60
CA PHE A 64 3.58 16.76 -22.21
C PHE A 64 4.71 16.74 -21.16
N LYS A 65 4.50 17.41 -20.02
CA LYS A 65 5.47 17.38 -18.92
C LYS A 65 5.73 15.96 -18.40
N ARG A 66 4.68 15.16 -18.28
CA ARG A 66 4.80 13.76 -17.84
C ARG A 66 5.54 12.91 -18.89
N PHE A 67 5.22 13.07 -20.13
CA PHE A 67 5.90 12.38 -21.24
C PHE A 67 7.39 12.72 -21.26
N ALA A 68 7.74 14.00 -21.27
CA ALA A 68 9.14 14.44 -21.23
C ALA A 68 9.87 13.89 -20.01
N ALA A 69 9.27 13.96 -18.83
CA ALA A 69 9.86 13.42 -17.60
C ALA A 69 10.07 11.90 -17.68
N ASN A 70 9.13 11.15 -18.24
CA ASN A 70 9.25 9.70 -18.40
C ASN A 70 10.34 9.34 -19.41
N ILE A 71 10.44 10.06 -20.54
CA ILE A 71 11.52 9.86 -21.53
C ILE A 71 12.89 10.14 -20.93
N ILE A 72 13.06 11.26 -20.23
CA ILE A 72 14.33 11.61 -19.57
C ILE A 72 14.70 10.52 -18.53
N LYS A 73 13.78 10.12 -17.68
CA LYS A 73 14.01 9.06 -16.68
C LYS A 73 14.35 7.73 -17.33
N LEU A 74 13.71 7.40 -18.45
CA LEU A 74 13.97 6.19 -19.20
C LEU A 74 15.39 6.20 -19.84
N PHE A 75 15.76 7.34 -20.42
CA PHE A 75 17.10 7.55 -20.97
C PHE A 75 18.18 7.42 -19.87
N LEU A 76 18.03 8.15 -18.77
CA LEU A 76 18.95 8.08 -17.63
C LEU A 76 19.05 6.66 -17.05
N LYS A 77 17.90 5.97 -16.92
CA LYS A 77 17.89 4.57 -16.50
C LYS A 77 18.68 3.68 -17.45
N ASN A 78 18.44 3.76 -18.76
CA ASN A 78 19.12 2.92 -19.74
C ASN A 78 20.62 3.21 -19.78
N PHE A 79 21.02 4.47 -19.71
CA PHE A 79 22.40 4.90 -19.61
C PHE A 79 23.09 4.32 -18.36
N TYR A 80 22.44 4.45 -17.19
CA TYR A 80 22.95 3.85 -15.95
C TYR A 80 23.09 2.33 -16.06
N VAL A 81 22.11 1.67 -16.70
CA VAL A 81 22.13 0.21 -16.91
C VAL A 81 23.34 -0.21 -17.75
N ILE A 82 23.70 0.55 -18.79
CA ILE A 82 24.84 0.26 -19.65
C ILE A 82 26.16 0.43 -18.86
N ILE A 83 26.35 1.54 -18.16
CA ILE A 83 27.56 1.82 -17.40
C ILE A 83 27.76 0.84 -16.24
N SER A 84 26.67 0.48 -15.54
CA SER A 84 26.75 -0.42 -14.38
C SER A 84 26.87 -1.90 -14.75
N PHE A 85 26.83 -2.26 -16.04
CA PHE A 85 26.87 -3.66 -16.50
C PHE A 85 28.12 -4.43 -16.05
N PRO A 86 29.35 -3.88 -16.13
CA PRO A 86 30.57 -4.60 -15.73
C PRO A 86 30.60 -4.94 -14.22
N ILE A 87 29.87 -4.21 -13.40
CA ILE A 87 29.94 -4.29 -11.93
C ILE A 87 28.90 -5.28 -11.36
N ARG A 88 28.05 -5.87 -12.20
CA ARG A 88 26.95 -6.75 -11.74
C ARG A 88 27.49 -8.05 -11.17
N ALA A 89 26.91 -8.44 -10.04
CA ALA A 89 27.18 -9.74 -9.45
C ALA A 89 26.75 -10.86 -10.42
N LYS A 90 27.60 -11.88 -10.56
CA LYS A 90 27.22 -13.12 -11.26
C LYS A 90 25.99 -13.69 -10.59
N ASP A 91 25.05 -14.18 -11.41
CA ASP A 91 23.83 -14.81 -10.90
C ASP A 91 24.19 -16.02 -10.03
N LYS A 92 23.64 -16.04 -8.81
CA LYS A 92 23.80 -17.19 -7.91
C LYS A 92 22.94 -18.33 -8.48
N LYS A 93 23.54 -19.50 -8.69
CA LYS A 93 22.76 -20.72 -8.99
C LYS A 93 21.91 -21.06 -7.78
N LEU A 94 20.61 -21.22 -7.99
CA LEU A 94 19.66 -21.57 -6.94
C LEU A 94 19.58 -23.09 -6.82
N ASN A 95 19.31 -23.58 -5.62
CA ASN A 95 19.12 -25.02 -5.37
C ASN A 95 17.75 -25.45 -5.89
N LYS A 96 17.68 -26.52 -6.69
CA LYS A 96 16.43 -27.06 -7.24
C LYS A 96 15.41 -27.57 -6.20
N LYS A 97 15.86 -27.84 -4.95
CA LYS A 97 14.99 -28.34 -3.87
C LYS A 97 14.11 -27.26 -3.19
N ILE A 98 13.96 -26.08 -3.78
CA ILE A 98 13.12 -25.01 -3.19
C ILE A 98 11.67 -25.26 -3.58
N SER A 99 10.80 -25.49 -2.57
CA SER A 99 9.36 -25.72 -2.76
C SER A 99 8.53 -24.44 -2.67
N SER A 100 9.01 -23.40 -1.98
CA SER A 100 8.28 -22.14 -1.82
C SER A 100 9.15 -20.90 -1.97
N ILE A 101 8.59 -19.92 -2.68
CA ILE A 101 9.22 -18.61 -2.94
C ILE A 101 8.38 -17.53 -2.29
N PHE A 102 9.04 -16.59 -1.62
CA PHE A 102 8.44 -15.41 -1.02
C PHE A 102 9.03 -14.14 -1.64
N PHE A 103 8.18 -13.24 -2.13
CA PHE A 103 8.57 -11.89 -2.53
C PHE A 103 8.17 -10.91 -1.44
N SER A 104 9.16 -10.26 -0.83
CA SER A 104 8.98 -9.31 0.26
C SER A 104 9.65 -7.97 -0.04
N HIS A 105 9.26 -6.90 0.65
CA HIS A 105 9.88 -5.59 0.54
C HIS A 105 10.91 -5.36 1.64
N LEU A 106 12.10 -4.91 1.25
CA LEU A 106 13.12 -4.45 2.18
C LEU A 106 13.20 -2.91 2.12
N LEU A 107 12.55 -2.24 3.08
CA LEU A 107 12.52 -0.78 3.18
C LEU A 107 13.65 -0.24 4.05
N ARG A 108 14.02 -0.96 5.12
CA ARG A 108 15.07 -0.63 6.08
C ARG A 108 15.71 -1.92 6.59
N ASP A 109 16.94 -1.84 7.08
CA ASP A 109 17.62 -3.00 7.70
C ASP A 109 16.85 -3.58 8.89
N SER A 110 16.12 -2.72 9.62
CA SER A 110 15.27 -3.12 10.75
C SER A 110 14.07 -3.98 10.38
N PHE A 111 13.76 -4.13 9.07
CA PHE A 111 12.73 -5.08 8.61
C PHE A 111 13.18 -6.54 8.73
N ILE A 112 14.48 -6.77 8.94
CA ILE A 112 15.04 -8.08 9.25
C ILE A 112 15.46 -8.07 10.71
N LYS A 113 14.65 -8.68 11.57
CA LYS A 113 14.93 -8.84 13.00
C LYS A 113 14.87 -10.31 13.37
N ASN A 114 15.79 -10.77 14.21
CA ASN A 114 15.79 -12.15 14.71
C ASN A 114 15.72 -13.20 13.60
N ASP A 115 16.40 -12.99 12.47
CA ASP A 115 16.34 -13.86 11.29
C ASP A 115 14.92 -14.05 10.73
N GLU A 116 14.02 -13.08 10.90
CA GLU A 116 12.66 -13.13 10.39
C GLU A 116 12.35 -11.97 9.44
N ASP A 117 11.55 -12.26 8.41
CA ASP A 117 11.00 -11.23 7.52
C ASP A 117 9.94 -10.39 8.22
N PHE A 118 9.87 -9.11 7.88
CA PHE A 118 8.91 -8.19 8.50
C PHE A 118 7.45 -8.59 8.26
N TYR A 119 7.11 -9.01 7.03
CA TYR A 119 5.73 -9.33 6.64
C TYR A 119 5.35 -10.78 6.94
N PHE A 120 6.21 -11.73 6.59
CA PHE A 120 5.90 -13.15 6.65
C PHE A 120 6.34 -13.83 7.93
N LYS A 121 7.20 -13.17 8.73
CA LYS A 121 7.75 -13.73 9.97
C LYS A 121 8.33 -15.13 9.74
N SER A 122 7.97 -16.09 10.58
CA SER A 122 8.41 -17.48 10.47
C SER A 122 7.58 -18.33 9.47
N LEU A 123 6.65 -17.73 8.69
CA LEU A 123 5.87 -18.47 7.72
C LEU A 123 6.73 -19.24 6.69
N PRO A 124 7.83 -18.67 6.13
CA PRO A 124 8.69 -19.39 5.22
C PRO A 124 9.26 -20.68 5.83
N ASP A 125 9.64 -20.65 7.11
CA ASP A 125 10.19 -21.82 7.81
C ASP A 125 9.12 -22.87 8.09
N LYS A 126 7.92 -22.45 8.48
CA LYS A 126 6.80 -23.34 8.82
C LYS A 126 6.09 -23.90 7.56
N PHE A 127 6.13 -23.16 6.46
CA PHE A 127 5.52 -23.61 5.22
C PHE A 127 6.33 -24.71 4.53
N SER A 128 7.63 -24.71 4.71
CA SER A 128 8.56 -25.72 4.23
C SER A 128 8.69 -26.87 5.25
N LYS A 129 8.65 -28.14 4.79
CA LYS A 129 8.89 -29.31 5.66
C LYS A 129 10.32 -29.31 6.23
N GLU A 130 11.28 -28.77 5.46
CA GLU A 130 12.66 -28.56 5.86
C GLU A 130 12.99 -27.07 5.76
N ARG A 131 13.64 -26.47 6.76
CA ARG A 131 14.02 -25.03 6.75
C ARG A 131 14.77 -24.58 5.47
N SER A 132 15.38 -25.55 4.77
CA SER A 132 16.13 -25.33 3.53
C SER A 132 15.28 -25.16 2.26
N ASN A 133 13.96 -25.40 2.30
CA ASN A 133 13.13 -25.47 1.10
C ASN A 133 12.33 -24.21 0.78
N SER A 134 12.54 -23.13 1.53
CA SER A 134 11.96 -21.80 1.25
C SER A 134 13.05 -20.80 0.92
N ILE A 135 12.74 -19.82 0.06
CA ILE A 135 13.61 -18.69 -0.23
C ILE A 135 12.81 -17.38 -0.23
N ILE A 136 13.40 -16.32 0.34
CA ILE A 136 12.83 -14.98 0.29
C ILE A 136 13.63 -14.11 -0.70
N PHE A 137 12.94 -13.58 -1.70
CA PHE A 137 13.45 -12.56 -2.61
C PHE A 137 13.00 -11.19 -2.15
N TYR A 138 13.96 -10.35 -1.76
CA TYR A 138 13.68 -8.97 -1.35
C TYR A 138 13.68 -8.01 -2.53
N ILE A 139 12.58 -7.30 -2.70
CA ILE A 139 12.50 -6.08 -3.50
C ILE A 139 13.22 -5.00 -2.70
N ASN A 140 14.42 -4.64 -3.16
CA ASN A 140 15.30 -3.73 -2.43
C ASN A 140 14.88 -2.27 -2.64
N ASN A 141 14.35 -1.66 -1.60
CA ASN A 141 14.01 -0.24 -1.52
C ASN A 141 14.93 0.55 -0.56
N THR A 142 16.03 -0.07 -0.11
CA THR A 142 17.05 0.59 0.72
C THR A 142 18.03 1.37 -0.14
N SER A 143 18.88 2.17 0.51
CA SER A 143 20.02 2.86 -0.13
C SER A 143 21.18 1.92 -0.49
N TYR A 144 21.22 0.71 0.07
CA TYR A 144 22.30 -0.26 -0.19
C TYR A 144 22.13 -0.95 -1.54
N SER A 145 23.26 -1.29 -2.18
CA SER A 145 23.21 -2.12 -3.37
C SER A 145 22.84 -3.57 -3.03
N SER A 146 22.14 -4.25 -3.95
CA SER A 146 21.76 -5.66 -3.76
C SER A 146 23.01 -6.56 -3.57
N LYS A 147 24.18 -6.18 -4.11
CA LYS A 147 25.44 -6.91 -3.91
C LYS A 147 25.89 -6.86 -2.44
N VAL A 148 25.80 -5.68 -1.80
CA VAL A 148 26.13 -5.50 -0.38
C VAL A 148 25.15 -6.28 0.49
N LEU A 149 23.84 -6.17 0.20
CA LEU A 149 22.80 -6.90 0.93
C LEU A 149 22.97 -8.42 0.82
N ASN A 150 23.28 -8.93 -0.39
CA ASN A 150 23.47 -10.37 -0.58
C ASN A 150 24.72 -10.90 0.13
N LYS A 151 25.79 -10.10 0.28
CA LYS A 151 26.93 -10.47 1.15
C LYS A 151 26.50 -10.57 2.61
N LYS A 152 25.71 -9.61 3.10
CA LYS A 152 25.14 -9.64 4.46
C LYS A 152 24.26 -10.85 4.66
N PHE A 153 23.37 -11.16 3.72
CA PHE A 153 22.44 -12.30 3.78
C PHE A 153 23.14 -13.66 3.79
N ASN A 154 24.32 -13.78 3.21
CA ASN A 154 25.10 -15.01 3.29
C ASN A 154 25.60 -15.34 4.71
N LEU A 155 25.56 -14.37 5.65
CA LEU A 155 25.89 -14.59 7.07
C LEU A 155 24.70 -15.17 7.86
N TYR A 156 23.50 -15.15 7.31
CA TYR A 156 22.32 -15.72 7.95
C TYR A 156 22.14 -17.19 7.55
N SER A 157 21.54 -17.96 8.45
CA SER A 157 21.20 -19.37 8.22
C SER A 157 20.13 -19.59 7.15
N LYS A 158 19.41 -18.52 6.78
CA LYS A 158 18.25 -18.54 5.88
C LYS A 158 18.61 -18.18 4.44
N LYS A 159 17.82 -18.70 3.50
CA LYS A 159 17.97 -18.40 2.06
C LYS A 159 17.28 -17.09 1.72
N TRP A 160 17.98 -15.97 1.90
CA TRP A 160 17.54 -14.63 1.53
C TRP A 160 18.33 -14.11 0.33
N TYR A 161 17.66 -13.37 -0.53
CA TYR A 161 18.28 -12.82 -1.71
C TYR A 161 17.67 -11.46 -2.08
N ALA A 162 18.48 -10.40 -2.09
CA ALA A 162 18.06 -9.10 -2.61
C ALA A 162 18.10 -9.12 -4.14
N LEU A 163 16.94 -8.92 -4.77
CA LEU A 163 16.84 -8.85 -6.22
C LEU A 163 17.73 -7.73 -6.77
N PRO A 164 18.42 -7.96 -7.88
CA PRO A 164 19.21 -6.90 -8.54
C PRO A 164 18.28 -5.80 -9.04
N LYS A 165 18.75 -4.56 -9.01
CA LYS A 165 17.97 -3.39 -9.43
C LYS A 165 17.53 -3.46 -10.90
N PHE A 166 18.32 -4.12 -11.76
CA PHE A 166 18.07 -4.25 -13.20
C PHE A 166 18.41 -5.65 -13.71
N LEU A 167 17.80 -6.01 -14.83
CA LEU A 167 18.14 -7.17 -15.65
C LEU A 167 19.35 -6.90 -16.56
N SER A 168 19.67 -7.80 -17.50
CA SER A 168 20.68 -7.53 -18.52
C SER A 168 20.29 -6.34 -19.40
N VAL A 169 21.27 -5.67 -20.00
CA VAL A 169 21.06 -4.52 -20.89
C VAL A 169 20.01 -4.84 -21.97
N GLN A 170 20.19 -5.96 -22.66
CA GLN A 170 19.28 -6.40 -23.72
C GLN A 170 17.82 -6.56 -23.22
N LYS A 171 17.63 -7.11 -22.01
CA LYS A 171 16.31 -7.27 -21.42
C LYS A 171 15.68 -5.93 -21.03
N GLU A 172 16.45 -5.00 -20.44
CA GLU A 172 15.95 -3.66 -20.10
C GLU A 172 15.55 -2.88 -21.34
N ILE A 173 16.32 -2.96 -22.43
CA ILE A 173 15.98 -2.37 -23.72
C ILE A 173 14.70 -3.02 -24.30
N LYS A 174 14.61 -4.34 -24.28
CA LYS A 174 13.41 -5.06 -24.74
C LYS A 174 12.17 -4.66 -23.96
N ILE A 175 12.28 -4.44 -22.65
CA ILE A 175 11.18 -3.94 -21.81
C ILE A 175 10.77 -2.54 -22.28
N SER A 176 11.72 -1.65 -22.50
CA SER A 176 11.46 -0.28 -22.96
C SER A 176 10.69 -0.26 -24.28
N PHE A 177 11.13 -1.03 -25.27
CA PHE A 177 10.44 -1.14 -26.56
C PHE A 177 9.06 -1.78 -26.44
N GLY A 178 8.89 -2.81 -25.61
CA GLY A 178 7.60 -3.45 -25.40
C GLY A 178 6.57 -2.50 -24.78
N LEU A 179 6.98 -1.71 -23.79
CA LEU A 179 6.14 -0.71 -23.15
C LEU A 179 5.83 0.46 -24.10
N LEU A 180 6.80 0.91 -24.90
CA LEU A 180 6.57 1.94 -25.92
C LEU A 180 5.54 1.46 -26.96
N LYS A 181 5.69 0.24 -27.45
CA LYS A 181 4.76 -0.37 -28.43
C LYS A 181 3.34 -0.49 -27.85
N ASP A 182 3.18 -0.92 -26.60
CA ASP A 182 1.86 -1.02 -25.98
C ASP A 182 1.27 0.37 -25.69
N GLY A 183 2.10 1.32 -25.19
CA GLY A 183 1.71 2.71 -24.99
C GLY A 183 1.19 3.36 -26.27
N PHE A 184 1.90 3.15 -27.40
CA PHE A 184 1.46 3.65 -28.71
C PHE A 184 0.10 3.06 -29.14
N LYS A 185 -0.14 1.77 -28.88
CA LYS A 185 -1.45 1.14 -29.14
C LYS A 185 -2.56 1.78 -28.31
N ILE A 186 -2.32 1.97 -26.99
CA ILE A 186 -3.30 2.63 -26.10
C ILE A 186 -3.60 4.06 -26.61
N PHE A 187 -2.55 4.78 -27.04
CA PHE A 187 -2.71 6.13 -27.59
C PHE A 187 -3.53 6.10 -28.88
N LYS A 188 -3.23 5.22 -29.83
CA LYS A 188 -4.00 5.06 -31.07
C LYS A 188 -5.48 4.78 -30.77
N ASP A 189 -5.76 3.89 -29.84
CA ASP A 189 -7.13 3.55 -29.41
C ASP A 189 -7.85 4.74 -28.75
N SER A 190 -7.12 5.76 -28.27
CA SER A 190 -7.71 6.98 -27.69
C SER A 190 -8.20 7.98 -28.73
N LEU A 191 -7.71 7.93 -29.98
CA LEU A 191 -7.99 8.94 -31.02
C LEU A 191 -9.49 9.03 -31.36
N ASN A 192 -10.21 7.91 -31.28
CA ASN A 192 -11.64 7.82 -31.55
C ASN A 192 -12.52 8.13 -30.33
N LEU A 193 -11.91 8.53 -29.20
CA LEU A 193 -12.63 8.81 -27.95
C LEU A 193 -12.69 10.31 -27.67
N ARG A 194 -13.60 10.69 -26.76
CA ARG A 194 -13.79 12.08 -26.32
C ARG A 194 -13.83 12.14 -24.78
N GLY A 195 -13.65 13.35 -24.24
CA GLY A 195 -13.81 13.63 -22.81
C GLY A 195 -12.83 12.86 -21.92
N GLU A 196 -13.32 12.43 -20.76
CA GLU A 196 -12.50 11.78 -19.72
C GLU A 196 -11.98 10.40 -20.15
N ARG A 197 -12.74 9.65 -20.96
CA ARG A 197 -12.29 8.36 -21.53
C ARG A 197 -11.02 8.51 -22.33
N LYS A 198 -10.98 9.54 -23.21
CA LYS A 198 -9.78 9.88 -23.98
C LYS A 198 -8.62 10.20 -23.07
N LYS A 199 -8.82 11.09 -22.09
CA LYS A 199 -7.78 11.51 -21.14
C LYS A 199 -7.21 10.36 -20.33
N ILE A 200 -8.03 9.40 -19.90
CA ILE A 200 -7.57 8.20 -19.18
C ILE A 200 -6.64 7.37 -20.06
N ARG A 201 -7.00 7.11 -21.31
CA ARG A 201 -6.15 6.33 -22.24
C ARG A 201 -4.86 7.06 -22.58
N GLU A 202 -4.90 8.36 -22.84
CA GLU A 202 -3.71 9.16 -23.12
C GLU A 202 -2.75 9.18 -21.92
N LEU A 203 -3.27 9.32 -20.70
CA LEU A 203 -2.46 9.20 -19.48
C LEU A 203 -1.87 7.78 -19.35
N ALA A 204 -2.66 6.74 -19.58
CA ALA A 204 -2.19 5.36 -19.54
C ALA A 204 -1.10 5.09 -20.59
N ALA A 205 -1.24 5.65 -21.79
CA ALA A 205 -0.24 5.54 -22.86
C ALA A 205 1.12 6.14 -22.44
N ILE A 206 1.10 7.31 -21.82
CA ILE A 206 2.33 7.98 -21.34
C ILE A 206 2.93 7.27 -20.12
N GLU A 207 2.09 6.82 -19.18
CA GLU A 207 2.55 6.13 -17.97
C GLU A 207 3.00 4.69 -18.24
N SER A 208 2.72 4.12 -19.41
CA SER A 208 3.36 2.87 -19.83
C SER A 208 4.89 2.99 -19.82
N LEU A 209 5.43 4.19 -20.12
CA LEU A 209 6.88 4.47 -20.13
C LEU A 209 7.45 4.77 -18.75
N SER A 210 6.66 4.79 -17.70
CA SER A 210 7.12 5.11 -16.34
C SER A 210 8.03 4.02 -15.77
N LEU A 211 8.91 4.41 -14.82
CA LEU A 211 9.78 3.47 -14.12
C LEU A 211 8.99 2.40 -13.33
N ASN A 212 7.78 2.72 -12.88
CA ASN A 212 6.91 1.76 -12.18
C ASN A 212 6.38 0.68 -13.13
N SER A 213 5.99 1.03 -14.35
CA SER A 213 5.61 0.06 -15.38
C SER A 213 6.82 -0.81 -15.78
N HIS A 214 7.99 -0.22 -15.92
CA HIS A 214 9.24 -0.96 -16.12
C HIS A 214 9.54 -1.93 -14.98
N PHE A 215 9.39 -1.49 -13.73
CA PHE A 215 9.57 -2.34 -12.56
C PHE A 215 8.63 -3.55 -12.59
N SER A 216 7.37 -3.35 -12.91
CA SER A 216 6.38 -4.43 -12.99
C SER A 216 6.78 -5.50 -14.03
N ILE A 217 7.17 -5.06 -15.23
CA ILE A 217 7.63 -6.01 -16.30
C ILE A 217 8.95 -6.68 -15.88
N ARG A 218 9.84 -5.97 -15.19
CA ARG A 218 11.08 -6.54 -14.67
C ARG A 218 10.80 -7.67 -13.69
N MET A 219 9.81 -7.52 -12.80
CA MET A 219 9.40 -8.56 -11.86
C MET A 219 8.91 -9.82 -12.60
N PHE A 220 8.17 -9.68 -13.71
CA PHE A 220 7.82 -10.81 -14.57
C PHE A 220 9.05 -11.57 -15.04
N TYR A 221 10.04 -10.87 -15.58
CA TYR A 221 11.24 -11.52 -16.10
C TYR A 221 12.15 -12.08 -14.99
N PHE A 222 12.23 -11.44 -13.82
CA PHE A 222 12.92 -12.01 -12.67
C PHE A 222 12.28 -13.30 -12.22
N THR A 223 10.96 -13.31 -12.04
CA THR A 223 10.23 -14.51 -11.64
C THR A 223 10.41 -15.61 -12.67
N LYS A 224 10.27 -15.30 -13.96
CA LYS A 224 10.53 -16.28 -15.02
C LYS A 224 11.94 -16.87 -14.93
N LYS A 225 12.98 -16.06 -14.73
CA LYS A 225 14.36 -16.52 -14.59
C LYS A 225 14.55 -17.39 -13.33
N ILE A 226 13.89 -17.06 -12.23
CA ILE A 226 13.90 -17.87 -11.02
C ILE A 226 13.24 -19.23 -11.30
N MET A 227 12.07 -19.25 -11.95
CA MET A 227 11.33 -20.44 -12.33
C MET A 227 12.09 -21.32 -13.36
N ASP A 228 13.05 -20.77 -14.11
CA ASP A 228 13.94 -21.56 -15.00
C ASP A 228 15.00 -22.35 -14.20
N GLN A 229 15.24 -21.99 -12.93
CA GLN A 229 16.25 -22.64 -12.08
C GLN A 229 15.64 -23.57 -11.02
N ILE A 230 14.41 -23.27 -10.59
CA ILE A 230 13.69 -24.00 -9.53
C ILE A 230 12.23 -24.20 -9.92
N GLU A 231 11.64 -25.27 -9.41
CA GLU A 231 10.24 -25.62 -9.65
C GLU A 231 9.45 -25.57 -8.34
N PRO A 232 9.11 -24.38 -7.85
CA PRO A 232 8.37 -24.24 -6.60
C PRO A 232 6.91 -24.68 -6.79
N GLU A 233 6.33 -25.19 -5.71
CA GLU A 233 4.89 -25.47 -5.62
C GLU A 233 4.12 -24.20 -5.27
N TYR A 234 4.75 -23.26 -4.51
CA TYR A 234 4.09 -22.09 -3.94
C TYR A 234 4.89 -20.82 -4.17
N ILE A 235 4.19 -19.75 -4.54
CA ILE A 235 4.74 -18.39 -4.64
C ILE A 235 3.90 -17.44 -3.81
N PHE A 236 4.56 -16.75 -2.88
CA PHE A 236 3.96 -15.75 -2.01
C PHE A 236 4.40 -14.35 -2.38
N THR A 237 3.48 -13.40 -2.37
CA THR A 237 3.77 -11.97 -2.43
C THR A 237 3.03 -11.23 -1.32
N THR A 238 3.52 -10.06 -0.88
CA THR A 238 2.63 -9.06 -0.31
C THR A 238 1.59 -8.72 -1.37
N TYR A 239 0.33 -8.43 -0.99
CA TYR A 239 -0.74 -8.28 -1.96
C TYR A 239 -1.66 -7.11 -1.65
N GLU A 240 -1.61 -6.09 -2.48
CA GLU A 240 -2.52 -4.95 -2.52
C GLU A 240 -3.18 -4.77 -3.91
N GLY A 241 -2.88 -5.65 -4.85
CA GLY A 241 -3.39 -5.63 -6.22
C GLY A 241 -2.55 -4.78 -7.18
N HIS A 242 -1.27 -4.55 -6.85
CA HIS A 242 -0.32 -3.87 -7.72
C HIS A 242 0.00 -4.67 -8.98
N SER A 243 0.35 -3.99 -10.06
CA SER A 243 0.74 -4.61 -11.33
C SER A 243 1.89 -5.60 -11.20
N TRP A 244 2.91 -5.31 -10.38
CA TRP A 244 4.07 -6.18 -10.20
C TRP A 244 3.70 -7.53 -9.54
N GLU A 245 2.78 -7.54 -8.56
CA GLU A 245 2.31 -8.75 -7.89
C GLU A 245 1.63 -9.68 -8.90
N ARG A 246 0.75 -9.09 -9.71
CA ARG A 246 0.03 -9.82 -10.75
C ARG A 246 0.96 -10.36 -11.83
N LEU A 247 2.04 -9.65 -12.16
CA LEU A 247 3.03 -10.12 -13.12
C LEU A 247 3.95 -11.19 -12.55
N VAL A 248 4.20 -11.23 -11.26
CA VAL A 248 4.86 -12.36 -10.57
C VAL A 248 3.99 -13.62 -10.74
N TYR A 249 2.69 -13.53 -10.47
CA TYR A 249 1.75 -14.66 -10.64
C TYR A 249 1.71 -15.15 -12.08
N ALA A 250 1.60 -14.24 -13.03
CA ALA A 250 1.57 -14.59 -14.45
C ALA A 250 2.87 -15.28 -14.90
N ALA A 251 4.03 -14.80 -14.43
CA ALA A 251 5.31 -15.43 -14.76
C ALA A 251 5.41 -16.85 -14.22
N ALA A 252 4.90 -17.08 -13.01
CA ALA A 252 4.86 -18.39 -12.39
C ALA A 252 3.96 -19.35 -13.17
N LYS A 253 2.71 -18.96 -13.43
CA LYS A 253 1.73 -19.77 -14.22
C LYS A 253 2.18 -20.00 -15.66
N PHE A 254 2.94 -19.06 -16.24
CA PHE A 254 3.51 -19.23 -17.57
C PHE A 254 4.51 -20.40 -17.63
N LYS A 255 5.26 -20.62 -16.54
CA LYS A 255 6.25 -21.69 -16.44
C LYS A 255 5.67 -23.01 -15.94
N ASN A 256 4.84 -22.95 -14.92
CA ASN A 256 4.16 -24.10 -14.35
C ASN A 256 2.73 -23.72 -13.97
N LYS A 257 1.74 -24.30 -14.67
CA LYS A 257 0.32 -24.05 -14.41
C LYS A 257 -0.15 -24.52 -13.04
N ASN A 258 0.54 -25.51 -12.46
CA ASN A 258 0.17 -26.11 -11.18
C ASN A 258 0.69 -25.34 -9.97
N VAL A 259 1.62 -24.37 -10.15
CA VAL A 259 2.10 -23.55 -9.05
C VAL A 259 0.94 -22.78 -8.41
N LYS A 260 0.89 -22.72 -7.08
CA LYS A 260 -0.12 -21.96 -6.34
C LYS A 260 0.43 -20.56 -6.01
N ASN A 261 -0.25 -19.55 -6.50
CA ASN A 261 0.05 -18.14 -6.21
C ASN A 261 -0.72 -17.69 -4.98
N ILE A 262 -0.04 -17.13 -3.99
CA ILE A 262 -0.61 -16.74 -2.70
C ILE A 262 -0.33 -15.26 -2.46
N GLY A 263 -1.39 -14.47 -2.30
CA GLY A 263 -1.31 -13.07 -1.95
C GLY A 263 -1.48 -12.86 -0.44
N TYR A 264 -0.55 -12.19 0.23
CA TYR A 264 -0.73 -11.78 1.62
C TYR A 264 -1.18 -10.32 1.68
N GLN A 265 -2.46 -10.14 1.97
CA GLN A 265 -3.08 -8.83 2.24
C GLN A 265 -2.70 -8.40 3.66
N HIS A 266 -1.64 -7.61 3.78
CA HIS A 266 -1.01 -7.23 5.04
C HIS A 266 -1.45 -5.85 5.56
N ALA A 267 -2.08 -5.03 4.72
CA ALA A 267 -2.57 -3.69 5.06
C ALA A 267 -4.11 -3.68 5.21
N LEU A 268 -4.68 -2.63 5.80
CA LEU A 268 -6.15 -2.48 5.86
C LEU A 268 -6.75 -2.39 4.46
N ILE A 269 -7.96 -2.93 4.31
CA ILE A 269 -8.74 -2.82 3.08
C ILE A 269 -9.70 -1.64 3.22
N PHE A 270 -9.52 -0.63 2.38
CA PHE A 270 -10.38 0.54 2.31
C PHE A 270 -11.69 0.23 1.56
N SER A 271 -12.71 1.09 1.76
CA SER A 271 -14.05 0.86 1.18
C SER A 271 -14.03 0.74 -0.34
N LYS A 272 -13.17 1.50 -1.00
CA LYS A 272 -13.03 1.57 -2.46
C LYS A 272 -11.69 0.98 -2.95
N GLN A 273 -11.07 0.09 -2.18
CA GLN A 273 -9.83 -0.58 -2.62
C GLN A 273 -10.14 -1.55 -3.78
N HIS A 274 -10.11 -1.00 -4.98
CA HIS A 274 -10.58 -1.66 -6.19
C HIS A 274 -9.70 -2.83 -6.61
N ALA A 275 -8.38 -2.63 -6.61
CA ALA A 275 -7.45 -3.61 -7.19
C ALA A 275 -7.46 -4.98 -6.50
N LEU A 276 -7.81 -5.05 -5.20
CA LEU A 276 -7.99 -6.31 -4.47
C LEU A 276 -9.31 -7.02 -4.78
N ARG A 277 -10.35 -6.25 -5.15
CA ARG A 277 -11.73 -6.74 -5.32
C ARG A 277 -12.11 -7.06 -6.75
N ARG A 278 -11.16 -6.94 -7.69
CA ARG A 278 -11.39 -7.26 -9.10
C ARG A 278 -10.62 -8.51 -9.50
N SER A 279 -11.17 -9.25 -10.47
CA SER A 279 -10.49 -10.34 -11.16
C SER A 279 -9.97 -9.86 -12.51
N LEU A 280 -8.77 -10.27 -12.86
CA LEU A 280 -8.20 -10.20 -14.21
C LEU A 280 -8.24 -11.59 -14.86
N ALA A 281 -7.52 -11.81 -15.97
CA ALA A 281 -7.36 -13.15 -16.50
C ALA A 281 -6.65 -14.05 -15.45
N ASP A 282 -7.01 -15.34 -15.40
CA ASP A 282 -6.68 -16.26 -14.29
C ASP A 282 -5.21 -16.24 -13.87
N GLN A 283 -4.30 -16.21 -14.85
CA GLN A 283 -2.87 -16.22 -14.56
C GLN A 283 -2.37 -14.97 -13.79
N PHE A 284 -3.13 -13.88 -13.77
CA PHE A 284 -2.77 -12.65 -13.06
C PHE A 284 -3.39 -12.55 -11.67
N ASN A 285 -4.19 -13.50 -11.26
CA ASN A 285 -4.82 -13.53 -9.94
C ASN A 285 -4.07 -14.47 -8.99
N PRO A 286 -4.12 -14.23 -7.67
CA PRO A 286 -3.70 -15.23 -6.71
C PRO A 286 -4.69 -16.40 -6.69
N ASP A 287 -4.19 -17.61 -6.42
CA ASP A 287 -5.04 -18.78 -6.16
C ASP A 287 -5.62 -18.74 -4.74
N PHE A 288 -4.87 -18.13 -3.79
CA PHE A 288 -5.27 -17.96 -2.40
C PHE A 288 -4.92 -16.56 -1.90
N ILE A 289 -5.70 -16.06 -0.94
CA ILE A 289 -5.38 -14.82 -0.24
C ILE A 289 -5.29 -15.08 1.27
N LEU A 290 -4.13 -14.79 1.85
CA LEU A 290 -3.94 -14.67 3.29
C LEU A 290 -4.33 -13.25 3.71
N THR A 291 -5.16 -13.10 4.76
CA THR A 291 -5.59 -11.79 5.26
C THR A 291 -4.95 -11.46 6.60
N SER A 292 -4.74 -10.18 6.86
CA SER A 292 -4.20 -9.67 8.13
C SER A 292 -5.14 -9.89 9.32
N GLY A 293 -6.44 -10.10 9.07
CA GLY A 293 -7.45 -10.29 10.09
C GLY A 293 -8.81 -10.64 9.52
N ARG A 294 -9.77 -10.93 10.43
CA ARG A 294 -11.13 -11.36 10.09
C ARG A 294 -11.93 -10.29 9.31
N VAL A 295 -11.68 -9.00 9.56
CA VAL A 295 -12.36 -7.92 8.83
C VAL A 295 -11.94 -7.95 7.36
N GLY A 296 -10.64 -8.01 7.07
CA GLY A 296 -10.12 -8.15 5.71
C GLY A 296 -10.67 -9.38 4.99
N LYS A 297 -10.74 -10.53 5.69
CA LYS A 297 -11.36 -11.76 5.18
C LYS A 297 -12.82 -11.53 4.79
N SER A 298 -13.63 -10.97 5.69
CA SER A 298 -15.06 -10.70 5.44
C SER A 298 -15.29 -9.77 4.24
N ILE A 299 -14.45 -8.72 4.10
CA ILE A 299 -14.53 -7.79 2.96
C ILE A 299 -14.23 -8.50 1.63
N LEU A 300 -13.21 -9.35 1.59
CA LEU A 300 -12.82 -10.07 0.37
C LEU A 300 -13.82 -11.18 0.02
N GLU A 301 -14.39 -11.88 1.00
CA GLU A 301 -15.46 -12.86 0.77
C GLU A 301 -16.69 -12.22 0.13
N LYS A 302 -17.07 -11.01 0.58
CA LYS A 302 -18.19 -10.24 -0.02
C LYS A 302 -17.91 -9.82 -1.47
N SER A 303 -16.65 -9.65 -1.86
CA SER A 303 -16.28 -9.28 -3.23
C SER A 303 -16.40 -10.43 -4.24
N LYS A 304 -16.51 -11.67 -3.78
CA LYS A 304 -16.66 -12.90 -4.59
C LYS A 304 -15.55 -13.11 -5.63
N ILE A 305 -14.36 -12.55 -5.40
CA ILE A 305 -13.19 -12.73 -6.30
C ILE A 305 -12.59 -14.13 -6.22
N LEU A 306 -12.70 -14.76 -5.06
CA LEU A 306 -12.32 -16.13 -4.77
C LEU A 306 -13.42 -16.79 -3.93
N SER A 307 -13.47 -18.10 -3.94
CA SER A 307 -14.31 -18.87 -3.02
C SER A 307 -13.81 -18.69 -1.57
N LYS A 308 -14.70 -18.84 -0.59
CA LYS A 308 -14.43 -18.50 0.82
C LYS A 308 -13.27 -19.32 1.41
N GLU A 309 -13.13 -20.58 1.02
CA GLU A 309 -12.06 -21.48 1.46
C GLU A 309 -10.67 -21.06 0.97
N ARG A 310 -10.61 -20.25 -0.09
CA ARG A 310 -9.36 -19.70 -0.64
C ARG A 310 -8.97 -18.35 -0.02
N ILE A 311 -9.79 -17.81 0.86
CA ILE A 311 -9.51 -16.58 1.62
C ILE A 311 -9.30 -16.97 3.09
N ILE A 312 -8.05 -16.89 3.55
CA ILE A 312 -7.60 -17.47 4.81
C ILE A 312 -7.20 -16.36 5.78
N ASN A 313 -7.74 -16.37 7.01
CA ASN A 313 -7.30 -15.46 8.05
C ASN A 313 -5.97 -15.94 8.63
N PHE A 314 -4.87 -15.39 8.13
CA PHE A 314 -3.52 -15.69 8.61
C PHE A 314 -3.12 -14.86 9.81
N GLY A 315 -3.56 -13.60 9.86
CA GLY A 315 -3.15 -12.64 10.88
C GLY A 315 -2.03 -11.70 10.44
N SER A 316 -1.52 -10.92 11.38
CA SER A 316 -0.53 -9.88 11.13
C SER A 316 0.52 -9.81 12.26
N PRO A 317 1.79 -9.51 11.93
CA PRO A 317 2.82 -9.23 12.94
C PRO A 317 2.61 -7.87 13.64
N ARG A 318 1.59 -7.10 13.23
CA ARG A 318 1.24 -5.82 13.84
C ARG A 318 0.33 -5.95 15.05
N THR A 319 -0.16 -7.17 15.34
CA THR A 319 -1.03 -7.43 16.48
C THR A 319 -0.23 -7.40 17.78
N ASP A 320 -0.67 -6.57 18.71
CA ASP A 320 -0.15 -6.54 20.07
C ASP A 320 -1.25 -7.11 20.99
N VAL A 321 -1.15 -8.38 21.29
CA VAL A 321 -2.18 -9.16 22.02
C VAL A 321 -2.39 -8.64 23.46
N ASN A 322 -1.39 -7.93 24.01
CA ASN A 322 -1.38 -7.55 25.43
C ASN A 322 -2.04 -6.20 25.73
N ILE A 323 -2.40 -5.42 24.72
CA ILE A 323 -2.86 -4.03 24.89
C ILE A 323 -4.36 -3.93 25.17
N ILE A 324 -5.18 -4.85 24.62
CA ILE A 324 -6.64 -4.71 24.58
C ILE A 324 -7.30 -4.83 25.96
N GLU A 325 -6.70 -5.55 26.89
CA GLU A 325 -7.27 -5.74 28.25
C GLU A 325 -6.97 -4.61 29.23
N LYS A 326 -6.01 -3.73 28.92
CA LYS A 326 -5.48 -2.74 29.88
C LYS A 326 -6.03 -1.31 29.73
N ASN A 327 -6.60 -0.93 28.61
CA ASN A 327 -6.84 0.50 28.34
C ASN A 327 -8.35 0.82 28.17
N SER A 328 -8.96 1.32 29.24
CA SER A 328 -10.25 2.01 29.17
C SER A 328 -10.05 3.50 28.90
N PHE A 329 -11.00 4.11 28.17
CA PHE A 329 -11.11 5.57 28.02
C PHE A 329 -10.98 6.26 29.39
N GLN A 330 -9.97 7.12 29.53
CA GLN A 330 -9.70 7.91 30.76
C GLN A 330 -10.19 9.33 30.53
N PRO A 331 -11.32 9.76 31.10
CA PRO A 331 -11.93 11.06 30.82
C PRO A 331 -11.12 12.26 31.30
N ASN A 332 -10.08 12.03 32.10
CA ASN A 332 -9.33 13.09 32.78
C ASN A 332 -8.15 13.69 31.99
N LYS A 333 -7.98 13.30 30.71
CA LYS A 333 -6.95 13.85 29.84
C LYS A 333 -7.60 14.74 28.78
N ASP A 334 -7.44 16.03 28.89
CA ASP A 334 -7.95 16.99 27.90
C ASP A 334 -6.96 17.11 26.73
N SER A 335 -6.77 16.02 25.98
CA SER A 335 -5.76 15.97 24.92
C SER A 335 -6.26 15.22 23.67
N VAL A 336 -5.95 15.78 22.49
CA VAL A 336 -6.34 15.29 21.18
C VAL A 336 -5.10 14.99 20.35
N LEU A 337 -4.95 13.75 19.90
CA LEU A 337 -3.89 13.34 19.00
C LEU A 337 -4.36 13.44 17.54
N PHE A 338 -3.63 14.18 16.73
CA PHE A 338 -3.82 14.26 15.28
C PHE A 338 -2.87 13.32 14.55
N LEU A 339 -3.41 12.47 13.70
CA LEU A 339 -2.68 11.49 12.90
C LEU A 339 -2.87 11.77 11.40
N PRO A 340 -2.13 12.74 10.82
CA PRO A 340 -2.16 12.97 9.37
C PRO A 340 -1.53 11.83 8.59
N GLU A 341 -1.86 11.78 7.30
CA GLU A 341 -1.24 10.89 6.33
C GLU A 341 0.19 11.31 5.95
N GLY A 342 0.92 10.42 5.25
CA GLY A 342 2.25 10.69 4.73
C GLY A 342 2.30 11.61 3.49
N ASP A 343 1.43 12.62 3.43
CA ASP A 343 1.37 13.64 2.39
C ASP A 343 1.34 15.03 3.02
N TYR A 344 2.14 15.98 2.48
CA TYR A 344 2.27 17.34 3.05
C TYR A 344 0.95 18.10 3.09
N LYS A 345 0.07 17.95 2.08
CA LYS A 345 -1.22 18.65 2.04
C LYS A 345 -2.19 18.11 3.08
N GLU A 346 -2.14 16.81 3.33
CA GLU A 346 -2.91 16.19 4.40
C GLU A 346 -2.39 16.64 5.78
N CYS A 347 -1.07 16.79 5.93
CA CYS A 347 -0.49 17.35 7.15
C CYS A 347 -0.94 18.79 7.38
N GLU A 348 -0.83 19.66 6.35
CA GLU A 348 -1.28 21.06 6.41
C GLU A 348 -2.76 21.16 6.80
N LEU A 349 -3.61 20.35 6.16
CA LEU A 349 -5.05 20.29 6.44
C LEU A 349 -5.34 19.93 7.91
N MET A 350 -4.60 18.94 8.45
CA MET A 350 -4.79 18.50 9.84
C MET A 350 -4.22 19.50 10.84
N ILE A 351 -3.13 20.18 10.51
CA ILE A 351 -2.55 21.26 11.32
C ILE A 351 -3.52 22.45 11.39
N ASP A 352 -4.08 22.86 10.24
CA ASP A 352 -5.02 23.98 10.17
C ASP A 352 -6.27 23.67 11.04
N LEU A 353 -6.77 22.45 11.01
CA LEU A 353 -7.86 22.00 11.89
C LEU A 353 -7.43 22.04 13.38
N ALA A 354 -6.20 21.61 13.71
CA ALA A 354 -5.73 21.63 15.09
C ALA A 354 -5.70 23.06 15.64
N PHE A 355 -5.26 24.06 14.86
CA PHE A 355 -5.31 25.46 15.24
C PHE A 355 -6.74 25.99 15.33
N GLU A 356 -7.63 25.60 14.41
CA GLU A 356 -9.05 25.98 14.49
C GLU A 356 -9.67 25.48 15.79
N LEU A 357 -9.47 24.19 16.15
CA LEU A 357 -10.00 23.63 17.37
C LEU A 357 -9.37 24.27 18.63
N SER A 358 -8.07 24.57 18.61
CA SER A 358 -7.37 25.16 19.75
C SER A 358 -7.88 26.57 20.07
N ALA A 359 -8.26 27.34 19.07
CA ALA A 359 -8.82 28.67 19.26
C ALA A 359 -10.19 28.64 19.99
N HIS A 360 -10.98 27.57 19.77
CA HIS A 360 -12.32 27.40 20.36
C HIS A 360 -12.32 26.61 21.68
N HIS A 361 -11.35 25.74 21.91
CA HIS A 361 -11.25 24.85 23.06
C HIS A 361 -9.89 24.99 23.74
N LYS A 362 -9.63 26.13 24.34
CA LYS A 362 -8.33 26.54 24.91
C LYS A 362 -7.81 25.66 26.05
N THR A 363 -8.71 24.93 26.72
CA THR A 363 -8.35 24.03 27.83
C THR A 363 -7.84 22.68 27.36
N MET A 364 -7.99 22.37 26.07
CA MET A 364 -7.53 21.11 25.50
C MET A 364 -6.14 21.25 24.86
N ASN A 365 -5.35 20.19 24.93
CA ASN A 365 -4.04 20.09 24.28
C ASN A 365 -4.14 19.33 22.95
N TYR A 366 -3.43 19.80 21.93
CA TYR A 366 -3.47 19.27 20.59
C TYR A 366 -2.08 18.80 20.14
N ILE A 367 -1.93 17.50 19.92
CA ILE A 367 -0.66 16.88 19.56
C ILE A 367 -0.74 16.45 18.11
N VAL A 368 0.08 17.00 17.22
CA VAL A 368 0.15 16.60 15.81
C VAL A 368 1.35 15.70 15.61
N ARG A 369 1.08 14.42 15.30
CA ARG A 369 2.12 13.41 15.04
C ARG A 369 2.21 13.08 13.57
N PHE A 370 3.34 13.40 12.95
CA PHE A 370 3.55 13.18 11.52
C PHE A 370 3.95 11.73 11.19
N HIS A 371 3.61 11.35 9.98
CA HIS A 371 4.09 10.11 9.39
C HIS A 371 5.62 10.14 9.24
N PRO A 372 6.37 9.03 9.46
CA PRO A 372 7.83 9.00 9.36
C PRO A 372 8.45 9.42 8.02
N LEU A 373 7.65 9.51 6.96
CA LEU A 373 8.09 10.00 5.64
C LEU A 373 8.04 11.52 5.50
N ILE A 374 7.46 12.24 6.47
CA ILE A 374 7.33 13.70 6.45
C ILE A 374 8.52 14.33 7.16
N SER A 375 9.16 15.28 6.49
CA SER A 375 10.18 16.15 7.13
C SER A 375 9.48 17.22 7.94
N VAL A 376 9.52 17.10 9.27
CA VAL A 376 8.82 17.99 10.21
C VAL A 376 9.34 19.42 10.13
N GLY A 377 10.64 19.64 9.99
CA GLY A 377 11.25 20.98 10.01
C GLY A 377 10.67 21.96 8.98
N LYS A 378 10.25 21.48 7.79
CA LYS A 378 9.58 22.36 6.82
C LYS A 378 8.20 22.83 7.28
N LEU A 379 7.48 22.00 8.02
CA LEU A 379 6.18 22.36 8.58
C LEU A 379 6.35 23.25 9.82
N GLU A 380 7.33 22.97 10.66
CA GLU A 380 7.68 23.82 11.81
C GLU A 380 8.01 25.24 11.37
N GLU A 381 8.85 25.41 10.35
CA GLU A 381 9.19 26.72 9.80
C GLU A 381 7.95 27.45 9.27
N ARG A 382 7.10 26.76 8.52
CA ARG A 382 5.87 27.32 7.95
C ARG A 382 4.87 27.76 9.02
N TYR A 383 4.71 26.96 10.07
CA TYR A 383 3.72 27.20 11.13
C TYR A 383 4.33 27.83 12.40
N LYS A 384 5.59 28.30 12.36
CA LYS A 384 6.32 28.85 13.51
C LYS A 384 5.55 29.94 14.26
N LYS A 385 4.97 30.92 13.56
CA LYS A 385 4.18 31.97 14.16
C LYS A 385 2.92 31.44 14.84
N SER A 386 2.21 30.52 14.20
CA SER A 386 0.98 29.93 14.73
C SER A 386 1.26 29.09 15.98
N LEU A 387 2.37 28.35 16.00
CA LEU A 387 2.79 27.57 17.18
C LEU A 387 3.14 28.46 18.38
N LEU A 388 3.77 29.61 18.14
CA LEU A 388 4.08 30.56 19.19
C LEU A 388 2.83 31.25 19.79
N LEU A 389 1.77 31.40 19.00
CA LEU A 389 0.51 32.02 19.42
C LEU A 389 -0.48 31.04 20.08
N ASN A 390 -0.26 29.74 19.92
CA ASN A 390 -1.17 28.67 20.41
C ASN A 390 -0.36 27.62 21.19
N GLU A 391 -0.07 27.95 22.46
CA GLU A 391 0.76 27.12 23.35
C GLU A 391 0.18 25.72 23.60
N ASN A 392 -1.14 25.55 23.38
CA ASN A 392 -1.83 24.25 23.50
C ASN A 392 -1.77 23.39 22.23
N VAL A 393 -1.06 23.82 21.15
CA VAL A 393 -0.80 23.02 19.95
C VAL A 393 0.69 22.71 19.87
N ARG A 394 1.04 21.43 19.75
CA ARG A 394 2.45 21.04 19.58
C ARG A 394 2.62 19.97 18.50
N PHE A 395 3.76 19.97 17.85
CA PHE A 395 4.21 18.88 16.98
C PHE A 395 4.94 17.83 17.82
N SER A 396 4.56 16.57 17.63
CA SER A 396 5.15 15.49 18.41
C SER A 396 6.59 15.18 17.98
N ILE A 397 7.48 15.12 18.98
CA ILE A 397 8.86 14.60 18.88
C ILE A 397 9.02 13.31 19.69
N SER A 398 7.97 12.86 20.36
CA SER A 398 7.93 11.71 21.26
C SER A 398 7.78 10.39 20.49
N THR A 399 7.75 9.24 21.20
CA THR A 399 7.34 7.95 20.64
C THR A 399 5.82 7.94 20.41
N LEU A 400 5.32 7.05 19.57
CA LEU A 400 3.89 6.91 19.35
C LEU A 400 3.17 6.51 20.63
N GLU A 401 3.76 5.58 21.39
CA GLU A 401 3.22 5.07 22.65
C GLU A 401 3.00 6.22 23.65
N LYS A 402 3.98 7.13 23.79
CA LYS A 402 3.85 8.29 24.67
C LYS A 402 2.74 9.22 24.25
N ASP A 403 2.61 9.54 22.95
CA ASP A 403 1.52 10.38 22.46
C ASP A 403 0.14 9.73 22.68
N LEU A 404 0.06 8.40 22.53
CA LEU A 404 -1.17 7.63 22.81
C LEU A 404 -1.52 7.68 24.30
N ASP A 405 -0.52 7.53 25.20
CA ASP A 405 -0.72 7.57 26.64
C ASP A 405 -1.15 8.96 27.14
N GLU A 406 -0.75 10.04 26.45
CA GLU A 406 -1.09 11.41 26.80
C GLU A 406 -2.47 11.86 26.27
N SER A 407 -3.13 11.07 25.39
CA SER A 407 -4.32 11.51 24.65
C SER A 407 -5.57 10.73 24.99
N ASN A 408 -6.75 11.36 24.86
CA ASN A 408 -8.07 10.73 24.99
C ASN A 408 -8.78 10.59 23.64
N TYR A 409 -8.55 11.50 22.73
CA TYR A 409 -9.19 11.52 21.42
C TYR A 409 -8.12 11.36 20.34
N VAL A 410 -8.49 10.74 19.25
CA VAL A 410 -7.67 10.70 18.04
C VAL A 410 -8.45 11.22 16.84
N ILE A 411 -7.96 12.29 16.21
CA ILE A 411 -8.49 12.79 14.94
C ILE A 411 -7.62 12.28 13.81
N TYR A 412 -8.26 11.66 12.82
CA TYR A 412 -7.58 11.00 11.72
C TYR A 412 -8.36 11.14 10.40
N ARG A 413 -7.70 10.82 9.28
CA ARG A 413 -8.33 10.70 7.96
C ARG A 413 -8.14 9.29 7.38
N GLY A 414 -7.04 9.02 6.69
CA GLY A 414 -6.78 7.75 6.01
C GLY A 414 -5.75 6.84 6.69
N THR A 415 -5.19 7.27 7.80
CA THR A 415 -4.09 6.53 8.45
C THR A 415 -4.56 5.25 9.15
N THR A 416 -3.79 4.19 8.98
CA THR A 416 -4.04 2.91 9.67
C THR A 416 -3.57 2.92 11.12
N THR A 417 -2.81 3.92 11.54
CA THR A 417 -2.33 4.10 12.92
C THR A 417 -3.48 4.31 13.90
N VAL A 418 -4.66 4.76 13.40
CA VAL A 418 -5.88 4.89 14.21
C VAL A 418 -6.27 3.58 14.90
N ILE A 419 -5.99 2.41 14.30
CA ILE A 419 -6.27 1.12 14.93
C ILE A 419 -5.49 0.99 16.25
N LYS A 420 -4.19 1.35 16.23
CA LYS A 420 -3.38 1.31 17.44
C LYS A 420 -3.86 2.32 18.50
N ALA A 421 -4.33 3.49 18.07
CA ALA A 421 -4.92 4.48 18.98
C ALA A 421 -6.21 3.94 19.65
N ILE A 422 -7.07 3.27 18.90
CA ILE A 422 -8.29 2.63 19.43
C ILE A 422 -7.95 1.51 20.43
N GLU A 423 -6.95 0.70 20.11
CA GLU A 423 -6.45 -0.36 21.02
C GLU A 423 -5.92 0.23 22.33
N HIS A 424 -5.31 1.45 22.28
CA HIS A 424 -4.88 2.20 23.47
C HIS A 424 -6.02 2.93 24.21
N GLY A 425 -7.26 2.83 23.75
CA GLY A 425 -8.41 3.42 24.42
C GLY A 425 -8.75 4.85 23.98
N LEU A 426 -8.14 5.39 22.94
CA LEU A 426 -8.48 6.72 22.40
C LEU A 426 -9.80 6.66 21.65
N TYR A 427 -10.61 7.69 21.83
CA TYR A 427 -11.87 7.83 21.12
C TYR A 427 -11.63 8.33 19.69
N PRO A 428 -11.95 7.56 18.64
CA PRO A 428 -11.64 7.93 17.26
C PRO A 428 -12.69 8.90 16.69
N ILE A 429 -12.20 9.94 16.02
CA ILE A 429 -12.99 10.95 15.32
C ILE A 429 -12.46 11.08 13.89
N TYR A 430 -13.29 10.81 12.90
CA TYR A 430 -12.91 10.94 11.51
C TYR A 430 -13.12 12.37 11.01
N PHE A 431 -12.05 13.00 10.51
CA PHE A 431 -12.15 14.30 9.86
C PHE A 431 -12.44 14.13 8.37
N SER A 432 -13.58 14.63 7.92
CA SER A 432 -14.06 14.58 6.54
C SER A 432 -14.10 15.97 5.93
N LEU A 433 -13.82 16.08 4.65
CA LEU A 433 -14.07 17.29 3.88
C LEU A 433 -15.42 17.17 3.14
N ARG A 434 -16.16 18.28 3.08
CA ARG A 434 -17.40 18.34 2.31
C ARG A 434 -17.14 18.04 0.84
N ASN A 435 -17.99 17.20 0.23
CA ASN A 435 -17.90 16.83 -1.19
C ASN A 435 -16.63 16.06 -1.60
N GLU A 436 -15.93 15.46 -0.65
CA GLU A 436 -14.80 14.56 -0.91
C GLU A 436 -15.21 13.10 -0.70
N MET A 437 -14.60 12.19 -1.47
CA MET A 437 -14.74 10.76 -1.25
C MET A 437 -14.10 10.38 0.08
N SER A 438 -14.83 9.60 0.89
CA SER A 438 -14.30 9.12 2.18
C SER A 438 -13.06 8.26 2.00
N ILE A 439 -12.04 8.56 2.80
CA ILE A 439 -10.81 7.76 2.91
C ILE A 439 -10.71 7.09 4.29
N ASN A 440 -11.85 6.94 4.97
CA ASN A 440 -11.91 6.35 6.30
C ASN A 440 -11.55 4.84 6.26
N PRO A 441 -10.48 4.39 6.93
CA PRO A 441 -10.16 2.96 7.04
C PRO A 441 -11.19 2.18 7.89
N LEU A 442 -11.96 2.88 8.73
CA LEU A 442 -13.01 2.34 9.61
C LEU A 442 -14.41 2.50 8.99
N HIS A 443 -14.52 2.33 7.68
CA HIS A 443 -15.74 2.61 6.91
C HIS A 443 -16.91 1.66 7.20
N ASP A 444 -16.66 0.54 7.84
CA ASP A 444 -17.61 -0.52 8.15
C ASP A 444 -18.11 -0.49 9.60
N ILE A 445 -17.76 0.56 10.35
CA ILE A 445 -18.20 0.80 11.71
C ILE A 445 -18.68 2.25 11.91
N ASP A 446 -19.63 2.46 12.83
CA ASP A 446 -20.12 3.79 13.18
C ASP A 446 -19.06 4.60 13.95
N ILE A 447 -18.39 5.53 13.27
CA ILE A 447 -17.42 6.49 13.82
C ILE A 447 -18.01 7.89 13.78
N ASP A 448 -17.75 8.69 14.81
CA ASP A 448 -18.12 10.11 14.80
C ASP A 448 -17.30 10.86 13.74
N ILE A 449 -18.00 11.68 12.96
CA ILE A 449 -17.44 12.45 11.85
C ILE A 449 -17.50 13.93 12.17
N ILE A 450 -16.43 14.64 11.89
CA ILE A 450 -16.40 16.12 11.98
C ILE A 450 -16.04 16.74 10.62
N PHE A 451 -16.57 17.90 10.36
CA PHE A 451 -16.25 18.77 9.23
C PHE A 451 -15.64 20.10 9.69
N ASN A 452 -15.83 20.47 10.96
CA ASN A 452 -15.40 21.71 11.56
C ASN A 452 -15.43 21.63 13.12
N ASN A 453 -15.10 22.75 13.76
CA ASN A 453 -15.10 22.88 15.23
C ASN A 453 -16.47 22.67 15.90
N LEU A 454 -17.57 23.09 15.28
CA LEU A 454 -18.92 22.91 15.86
C LEU A 454 -19.27 21.41 15.99
N ASP A 455 -18.89 20.60 15.02
CA ASP A 455 -19.11 19.16 15.09
C ASP A 455 -18.26 18.52 16.19
N PHE A 456 -17.01 18.98 16.36
CA PHE A 456 -16.11 18.55 17.42
C PHE A 456 -16.69 18.89 18.80
N SER A 457 -17.20 20.13 18.99
CA SER A 457 -17.83 20.57 20.23
C SER A 457 -18.99 19.67 20.64
N LYS A 458 -19.84 19.26 19.69
CA LYS A 458 -20.94 18.32 19.95
C LYS A 458 -20.44 16.95 20.44
N ILE A 459 -19.31 16.49 19.93
CA ILE A 459 -18.74 15.18 20.31
C ILE A 459 -18.14 15.22 21.71
N ILE A 460 -17.37 16.25 22.06
CA ILE A 460 -16.76 16.35 23.39
C ILE A 460 -17.81 16.51 24.49
N LEU A 461 -18.92 17.19 24.21
CA LEU A 461 -20.05 17.38 25.14
C LEU A 461 -20.92 16.12 25.31
N LYS A 462 -20.76 15.07 24.48
CA LYS A 462 -21.50 13.82 24.65
C LYS A 462 -21.25 13.19 26.03
N ASN A 463 -22.29 12.58 26.59
CA ASN A 463 -22.17 11.84 27.84
C ASN A 463 -21.09 10.76 27.79
N GLU A 464 -20.23 10.71 28.81
CA GLU A 464 -19.11 9.77 28.88
C GLU A 464 -19.50 8.30 28.81
N LYS A 465 -20.65 7.93 29.40
CA LYS A 465 -21.16 6.54 29.33
C LYS A 465 -21.44 6.15 27.89
N ILE A 466 -21.98 7.07 27.08
CA ILE A 466 -22.23 6.86 25.64
C ILE A 466 -20.93 6.68 24.91
N LYS A 467 -19.92 7.57 25.14
CA LYS A 467 -18.60 7.47 24.52
C LYS A 467 -17.90 6.15 24.87
N LYS A 468 -17.93 5.75 26.15
CA LYS A 468 -17.34 4.48 26.62
C LYS A 468 -18.01 3.26 25.96
N SER A 469 -19.34 3.25 25.89
CA SER A 469 -20.07 2.15 25.23
C SER A 469 -19.78 2.05 23.75
N LYS A 470 -19.73 3.21 23.04
CA LYS A 470 -19.39 3.28 21.61
C LYS A 470 -17.95 2.83 21.38
N LEU A 471 -16.98 3.33 22.15
CA LEU A 471 -15.57 2.95 22.03
C LEU A 471 -15.39 1.44 22.22
N LYS A 472 -16.06 0.82 23.19
CA LYS A 472 -15.98 -0.62 23.42
C LYS A 472 -16.41 -1.44 22.20
N LYS A 473 -17.45 -1.01 21.48
CA LYS A 473 -17.88 -1.62 20.21
C LYS A 473 -16.84 -1.43 19.12
N ILE A 474 -16.25 -0.23 19.03
CA ILE A 474 -15.21 0.10 18.05
C ILE A 474 -13.94 -0.74 18.33
N GLN A 475 -13.50 -0.85 19.58
CA GLN A 475 -12.36 -1.69 19.96
C GLN A 475 -12.57 -3.16 19.59
N LYS A 476 -13.74 -3.73 19.90
CA LYS A 476 -14.08 -5.10 19.51
C LYS A 476 -14.01 -5.32 17.99
N HIS A 477 -14.37 -4.33 17.21
CA HIS A 477 -14.25 -4.39 15.76
C HIS A 477 -12.79 -4.23 15.32
N ALA A 478 -12.06 -3.26 15.90
CA ALA A 478 -10.68 -2.96 15.57
C ALA A 478 -9.73 -4.16 15.73
N THR A 479 -9.94 -5.01 16.75
CA THR A 479 -9.21 -6.29 16.90
C THR A 479 -9.35 -7.25 15.73
N GLY A 480 -10.34 -7.03 14.88
CA GLY A 480 -10.56 -7.84 13.68
C GLY A 480 -9.73 -7.43 12.47
N PHE A 481 -9.10 -6.26 12.49
CA PHE A 481 -8.25 -5.82 11.37
C PHE A 481 -6.90 -6.52 11.36
N PHE A 482 -6.31 -6.70 12.55
CA PHE A 482 -5.06 -7.41 12.72
C PHE A 482 -5.27 -8.51 13.76
N SER A 483 -5.32 -9.75 13.31
CA SER A 483 -5.40 -10.93 14.18
C SER A 483 -4.00 -11.45 14.50
N PRO A 484 -3.82 -12.18 15.61
CA PRO A 484 -2.57 -12.92 15.85
C PRO A 484 -2.25 -13.87 14.70
N LEU A 485 -0.94 -14.05 14.44
CA LEU A 485 -0.48 -14.93 13.36
C LEU A 485 -0.91 -16.38 13.60
N ASN A 486 -1.67 -16.93 12.67
CA ASN A 486 -2.15 -18.30 12.71
C ASN A 486 -1.55 -19.13 11.55
N TYR A 487 -0.41 -19.71 11.83
CA TYR A 487 0.31 -20.52 10.84
C TYR A 487 -0.44 -21.81 10.45
N ARG A 488 -1.27 -22.38 11.35
CA ARG A 488 -2.06 -23.58 11.06
C ARG A 488 -3.10 -23.29 9.95
N GLU A 489 -3.73 -22.13 10.01
CA GLU A 489 -4.66 -21.70 8.97
C GLU A 489 -3.94 -21.52 7.61
N ALA A 490 -2.78 -20.86 7.60
CA ALA A 490 -2.00 -20.71 6.36
C ALA A 490 -1.57 -22.06 5.76
N LEU A 491 -1.27 -23.05 6.58
CA LEU A 491 -0.87 -24.38 6.12
C LEU A 491 -2.02 -25.17 5.47
N LYS A 492 -3.29 -24.81 5.69
CA LYS A 492 -4.43 -25.42 5.01
C LYS A 492 -4.37 -25.30 3.48
N ILE A 493 -3.61 -24.32 2.95
CA ILE A 493 -3.37 -24.18 1.50
C ILE A 493 -2.83 -25.48 0.88
N LYS A 494 -2.08 -26.27 1.65
CA LYS A 494 -1.48 -27.54 1.18
C LYS A 494 -2.51 -28.65 0.98
N THR A 495 -3.67 -28.54 1.63
CA THR A 495 -4.73 -29.57 1.61
C THR A 495 -5.94 -29.17 0.74
N ILE A 496 -6.03 -27.89 0.35
CA ILE A 496 -7.11 -27.40 -0.54
C ILE A 496 -6.67 -27.62 -2.00
N GLN A 497 -7.43 -28.40 -2.71
CA GLN A 497 -7.22 -28.71 -4.13
C GLN A 497 -7.67 -27.58 -5.06
#